data_e18c88a71aeaa4e836900cd9a511df84
#
_entry.id   e18c88a71aeaa4e836900cd9a511df84
#
_cell.length_a   1.000
_cell.length_b   1.000
_cell.length_c   1.000
_cell.angle_alpha   90.00
_cell.angle_beta   90.00
_cell.angle_gamma   90.00
#
_symmetry.space_group_name_H-M   'P 1'
#
loop_
_entity.id
_entity.type
_entity.pdbx_description
1 polymer ?
#
loop_
_entity_poly.entity_id
_entity_poly.type
_entity_poly.pdbx_seq_one_letter_code
_entity_poly.pdbx_strand_id
1 'polypeptide(L)'
;MENLGNKLEQMKELAIDIAGKDFIAEITALQIKIQTEKLYIVVVGLFKKGKSSLINAILKKEILPVGVTPLTAIVTLLEYTSGEPFVEVLFKDGRSEIKSPGDISSFVSEDENPDNQKQVDLVRICDNTPLLKLVSLVDTPGLGSAFEHNTNATLQFVPKIDAAIVVLGADLPISKIEMEFLENLKDIVPKLILALNKIDLVKEEDLKKIIAHDLKVVSKIIHKSPEELKLFLVSACQPNPDISGAGVEALTNYIENISRNEKSRLIEQSSSRQFNALFSQLEVLLRLKQDTLSMPVKELEQKQRALGQSISLMQEQKGEFQSIITTKVNLLQEQIHNEVNKEMQTIRETVNKKIEETKSIILEGDELEDIQSFLNDFILVRLELVKKVLENATKDQFKALLQQYSSRSQSFLNELAGHLSALMGISFDIVASKFDLTTYTSFYLTLDSGTSPVNQSKSLINLLLPHSIRRQRLSRKLKNHYGEIIVRNASSIIYDLQYKIQESFRKFNYDLNNRTKELLESIEKIIADTIQAKNKAAYLIDDEMSEVKQKVETLERLKFSGGVAS
;
A
#
# COMPACT_ATOMS: atom_id res chain seq x y z
N MET A 1 -20.89 17.42 14.70
CA MET A 1 -19.44 17.71 14.82
C MET A 1 -19.09 18.16 16.25
N GLU A 2 -19.68 19.23 16.78
CA GLU A 2 -19.43 19.71 18.16
C GLU A 2 -19.67 18.63 19.23
N ASN A 3 -20.75 17.87 19.11
CA ASN A 3 -21.03 16.73 20.00
C ASN A 3 -19.95 15.63 19.93
N LEU A 4 -19.41 15.35 18.76
CA LEU A 4 -18.34 14.35 18.58
C LEU A 4 -17.00 14.86 19.16
N GLY A 5 -16.69 16.14 18.99
CA GLY A 5 -15.53 16.78 19.60
C GLY A 5 -15.53 16.69 21.13
N ASN A 6 -16.67 17.00 21.75
CA ASN A 6 -16.85 16.89 23.19
C ASN A 6 -16.73 15.44 23.69
N LYS A 7 -17.27 14.48 22.93
CA LYS A 7 -17.11 13.04 23.26
C LYS A 7 -15.67 12.58 23.17
N LEU A 8 -14.91 13.07 22.19
CA LEU A 8 -13.49 12.75 22.06
C LEU A 8 -12.65 13.33 23.19
N GLU A 9 -12.96 14.55 23.66
CA GLU A 9 -12.28 15.13 24.81
C GLU A 9 -12.51 14.28 26.07
N GLN A 10 -13.76 13.92 26.34
CA GLN A 10 -14.10 13.04 27.45
C GLN A 10 -13.43 11.67 27.31
N MET A 11 -13.41 11.09 26.10
CA MET A 11 -12.74 9.82 25.84
C MET A 11 -11.23 9.91 26.09
N LYS A 12 -10.61 11.04 25.73
CA LYS A 12 -9.21 11.31 25.97
C LYS A 12 -8.88 11.37 27.46
N GLU A 13 -9.69 12.08 28.24
CA GLU A 13 -9.56 12.14 29.71
C GLU A 13 -9.66 10.74 30.34
N LEU A 14 -10.62 9.93 29.88
CA LEU A 14 -10.79 8.55 30.37
C LEU A 14 -9.60 7.64 30.02
N ALA A 15 -8.85 7.96 28.96
CA ALA A 15 -7.78 7.14 28.42
C ALA A 15 -6.40 7.45 29.03
N ILE A 16 -6.19 8.63 29.63
CA ILE A 16 -4.85 9.14 30.04
C ILE A 16 -4.04 8.13 30.86
N ASP A 17 -4.67 7.46 31.84
CA ASP A 17 -3.99 6.56 32.77
C ASP A 17 -3.99 5.09 32.34
N ILE A 18 -4.74 4.76 31.28
CA ILE A 18 -5.07 3.37 30.91
C ILE A 18 -4.51 2.99 29.55
N ALA A 19 -4.57 3.92 28.58
CA ALA A 19 -4.13 3.67 27.22
C ALA A 19 -2.71 4.18 26.96
N GLY A 20 -2.06 3.65 25.92
CA GLY A 20 -0.72 4.05 25.51
C GLY A 20 -0.69 5.45 24.87
N LYS A 21 0.52 5.99 24.70
CA LYS A 21 0.72 7.33 24.10
C LYS A 21 0.17 7.41 22.67
N ASP A 22 0.28 6.33 21.92
CA ASP A 22 -0.18 6.28 20.52
C ASP A 22 -1.69 6.40 20.42
N PHE A 23 -2.43 5.74 21.33
CA PHE A 23 -3.88 5.87 21.43
C PHE A 23 -4.31 7.33 21.71
N ILE A 24 -3.63 8.01 22.62
CA ILE A 24 -3.89 9.43 22.93
C ILE A 24 -3.57 10.32 21.72
N ALA A 25 -2.49 10.00 20.99
CA ALA A 25 -2.13 10.72 19.76
C ALA A 25 -3.20 10.55 18.68
N GLU A 26 -3.78 9.36 18.53
CA GLU A 26 -4.87 9.11 17.58
C GLU A 26 -6.15 9.89 17.93
N ILE A 27 -6.55 9.93 19.19
CA ILE A 27 -7.67 10.76 19.65
C ILE A 27 -7.39 12.23 19.34
N THR A 28 -6.19 12.71 19.64
CA THR A 28 -5.79 14.11 19.43
C THR A 28 -5.80 14.46 17.93
N ALA A 29 -5.31 13.57 17.08
CA ALA A 29 -5.36 13.76 15.62
C ALA A 29 -6.80 13.85 15.10
N LEU A 30 -7.70 13.01 15.62
CA LEU A 30 -9.11 13.06 15.26
C LEU A 30 -9.80 14.35 15.76
N GLN A 31 -9.44 14.82 16.96
CA GLN A 31 -9.92 16.11 17.47
C GLN A 31 -9.50 17.28 16.57
N ILE A 32 -8.22 17.33 16.20
CA ILE A 32 -7.69 18.36 15.28
C ILE A 32 -8.43 18.32 13.96
N LYS A 33 -8.65 17.14 13.39
CA LYS A 33 -9.42 16.96 12.15
C LYS A 33 -10.83 17.57 12.25
N ILE A 34 -11.54 17.29 13.34
CA ILE A 34 -12.91 17.81 13.56
C ILE A 34 -12.89 19.32 13.76
N GLN A 35 -11.93 19.85 14.52
CA GLN A 35 -11.82 21.29 14.79
C GLN A 35 -11.44 22.11 13.56
N THR A 36 -10.53 21.58 12.75
CA THR A 36 -10.09 22.28 11.52
C THR A 36 -11.13 22.18 10.41
N GLU A 37 -12.06 21.25 10.52
CA GLU A 37 -13.06 20.95 9.49
C GLU A 37 -12.46 20.83 8.09
N LYS A 38 -11.22 20.33 7.97
CA LYS A 38 -10.56 20.10 6.70
C LYS A 38 -10.98 18.75 6.12
N LEU A 39 -11.33 18.76 4.84
CA LEU A 39 -11.62 17.55 4.09
C LEU A 39 -10.31 16.94 3.59
N TYR A 40 -10.02 15.72 4.01
CA TYR A 40 -8.83 14.97 3.56
C TYR A 40 -9.18 14.13 2.34
N ILE A 41 -8.57 14.46 1.19
CA ILE A 41 -8.75 13.76 -0.08
C ILE A 41 -7.44 13.08 -0.46
N VAL A 42 -7.46 11.76 -0.52
CA VAL A 42 -6.32 10.98 -0.99
C VAL A 42 -6.36 10.78 -2.49
N VAL A 43 -5.21 10.84 -3.14
CA VAL A 43 -5.04 10.46 -4.55
C VAL A 43 -4.34 9.11 -4.61
N VAL A 44 -5.04 8.12 -5.12
CA VAL A 44 -4.61 6.71 -5.14
C VAL A 44 -4.65 6.14 -6.55
N GLY A 45 -3.89 5.11 -6.81
CA GLY A 45 -3.85 4.41 -8.11
C GLY A 45 -2.51 3.72 -8.30
N LEU A 46 -2.41 2.91 -9.36
CA LEU A 46 -1.18 2.20 -9.67
C LEU A 46 -0.02 3.13 -9.98
N PHE A 47 1.18 2.57 -9.89
CA PHE A 47 2.39 3.24 -10.33
C PHE A 47 2.28 3.71 -11.79
N LYS A 48 2.87 4.88 -12.11
CA LYS A 48 2.82 5.51 -13.46
C LYS A 48 1.44 5.93 -13.97
N LYS A 49 0.39 5.89 -13.18
CA LYS A 49 -0.93 6.42 -13.60
C LYS A 49 -1.02 7.95 -13.53
N GLY A 50 0.02 8.63 -13.01
CA GLY A 50 0.13 10.09 -13.00
C GLY A 50 -0.56 10.77 -11.83
N LYS A 51 -0.54 10.16 -10.63
CA LYS A 51 -1.11 10.73 -9.39
C LYS A 51 -0.53 12.09 -9.03
N SER A 52 0.79 12.16 -8.85
CA SER A 52 1.49 13.40 -8.49
C SER A 52 1.35 14.47 -9.58
N SER A 53 1.38 14.07 -10.86
CA SER A 53 1.09 14.97 -11.99
C SER A 53 -0.34 15.52 -11.94
N LEU A 54 -1.32 14.68 -11.58
CA LEU A 54 -2.72 15.08 -11.45
C LEU A 54 -2.88 16.07 -10.28
N ILE A 55 -2.23 15.83 -9.15
CA ILE A 55 -2.23 16.77 -8.01
C ILE A 55 -1.64 18.11 -8.43
N ASN A 56 -0.47 18.13 -9.10
CA ASN A 56 0.13 19.34 -9.61
C ASN A 56 -0.80 20.09 -10.58
N ALA A 57 -1.47 19.36 -11.48
CA ALA A 57 -2.43 19.93 -12.41
C ALA A 57 -3.67 20.52 -11.71
N ILE A 58 -4.22 19.84 -10.68
CA ILE A 58 -5.32 20.35 -9.84
C ILE A 58 -4.91 21.63 -9.10
N LEU A 59 -3.69 21.67 -8.57
CA LEU A 59 -3.15 22.84 -7.86
C LEU A 59 -2.66 23.95 -8.79
N LYS A 60 -2.56 23.68 -10.10
CA LYS A 60 -1.98 24.57 -11.12
C LYS A 60 -0.56 25.05 -10.76
N LYS A 61 0.20 24.18 -10.07
CA LYS A 61 1.54 24.46 -9.57
C LYS A 61 2.36 23.17 -9.47
N GLU A 62 3.60 23.19 -9.90
CA GLU A 62 4.53 22.07 -9.74
C GLU A 62 5.08 22.03 -8.31
N ILE A 63 4.39 21.32 -7.42
CA ILE A 63 4.75 21.17 -6.01
C ILE A 63 5.38 19.79 -5.75
N LEU A 64 4.81 18.76 -6.33
CA LEU A 64 5.29 17.39 -6.19
C LEU A 64 6.28 17.05 -7.30
N PRO A 65 7.37 16.33 -6.99
CA PRO A 65 8.29 15.87 -8.02
C PRO A 65 7.58 14.89 -8.97
N VAL A 66 7.83 15.03 -10.27
CA VAL A 66 7.28 14.20 -11.34
C VAL A 66 8.41 13.65 -12.20
N GLY A 67 8.43 12.34 -12.46
CA GLY A 67 9.48 11.72 -13.30
C GLY A 67 9.16 10.29 -13.73
N VAL A 68 10.12 9.68 -14.43
CA VAL A 68 9.99 8.34 -15.03
C VAL A 68 10.25 7.23 -14.01
N THR A 69 11.05 7.51 -13.00
CA THR A 69 11.34 6.62 -11.85
C THR A 69 10.26 6.74 -10.77
N PRO A 70 10.09 5.76 -9.86
CA PRO A 70 9.19 5.88 -8.72
C PRO A 70 9.59 7.06 -7.84
N LEU A 71 8.81 8.14 -7.87
CA LEU A 71 9.18 9.37 -7.18
C LEU A 71 8.49 9.54 -5.82
N THR A 72 7.42 8.79 -5.53
CA THR A 72 6.72 8.92 -4.26
C THR A 72 6.84 7.62 -3.48
N ALA A 73 7.80 7.57 -2.58
CA ALA A 73 8.01 6.45 -1.65
C ALA A 73 7.35 6.70 -0.28
N ILE A 74 7.01 7.95 0.02
CA ILE A 74 6.50 8.42 1.32
C ILE A 74 5.16 9.12 1.11
N VAL A 75 4.23 8.91 2.03
CA VAL A 75 2.96 9.65 2.04
C VAL A 75 3.24 11.14 2.18
N THR A 76 2.68 11.92 1.27
CA THR A 76 2.88 13.37 1.25
C THR A 76 1.55 14.08 1.44
N LEU A 77 1.46 14.89 2.50
CA LEU A 77 0.27 15.67 2.85
C LEU A 77 0.46 17.11 2.40
N LEU A 78 -0.43 17.61 1.54
CA LEU A 78 -0.43 18.99 1.07
C LEU A 78 -1.50 19.78 1.85
N GLU A 79 -1.07 20.83 2.51
CA GLU A 79 -1.91 21.68 3.35
C GLU A 79 -1.74 23.18 3.05
N TYR A 80 -2.72 23.95 3.48
CA TYR A 80 -2.69 25.41 3.31
C TYR A 80 -1.82 26.08 4.36
N THR A 81 -1.01 27.03 3.91
CA THR A 81 -0.38 28.06 4.77
C THR A 81 -0.71 29.47 4.27
N SER A 82 -0.88 30.41 5.18
CA SER A 82 -0.98 31.84 4.84
C SER A 82 0.39 32.52 4.74
N GLY A 83 1.46 31.84 5.17
CA GLY A 83 2.85 32.31 5.12
C GLY A 83 3.59 31.84 3.88
N GLU A 84 4.92 31.93 3.94
CA GLU A 84 5.78 31.38 2.92
C GLU A 84 5.66 29.84 2.86
N PRO A 85 5.68 29.25 1.67
CA PRO A 85 5.65 27.79 1.52
C PRO A 85 6.86 27.12 2.18
N PHE A 86 6.60 26.01 2.89
CA PHE A 86 7.64 25.21 3.53
C PHE A 86 7.28 23.72 3.50
N VAL A 87 8.28 22.90 3.78
CA VAL A 87 8.14 21.45 3.90
C VAL A 87 8.52 21.04 5.32
N GLU A 88 7.65 20.29 5.98
CA GLU A 88 7.93 19.65 7.26
C GLU A 88 8.10 18.16 7.04
N VAL A 89 9.26 17.62 7.41
CA VAL A 89 9.58 16.19 7.34
C VAL A 89 9.47 15.61 8.73
N LEU A 90 8.55 14.65 8.91
CA LEU A 90 8.36 13.90 10.15
C LEU A 90 9.06 12.56 10.02
N PHE A 91 9.85 12.20 11.02
CA PHE A 91 10.61 10.95 11.07
C PHE A 91 9.95 9.94 12.01
N LYS A 92 10.19 8.65 11.80
CA LYS A 92 9.64 7.55 12.60
C LYS A 92 10.05 7.58 14.08
N ASP A 93 11.13 8.30 14.42
CA ASP A 93 11.57 8.51 15.79
C ASP A 93 10.87 9.71 16.48
N GLY A 94 9.92 10.36 15.80
CA GLY A 94 9.15 11.49 16.31
C GLY A 94 9.82 12.85 16.13
N ARG A 95 11.01 12.94 15.51
CA ARG A 95 11.63 14.22 15.14
C ARG A 95 10.90 14.85 13.97
N SER A 96 10.85 16.19 13.92
CA SER A 96 10.43 16.92 12.74
C SER A 96 11.49 17.94 12.31
N GLU A 97 11.61 18.17 11.00
CA GLU A 97 12.52 19.13 10.42
C GLU A 97 11.80 19.98 9.36
N ILE A 98 12.00 21.29 9.42
CA ILE A 98 11.49 22.20 8.39
C ILE A 98 12.55 22.34 7.30
N LYS A 99 12.12 22.19 6.05
CA LYS A 99 12.96 22.23 4.85
C LYS A 99 12.40 23.21 3.82
N SER A 100 13.24 23.57 2.86
CA SER A 100 12.81 24.33 1.68
C SER A 100 11.95 23.45 0.74
N PRO A 101 10.98 24.03 0.02
CA PRO A 101 10.24 23.30 -1.02
C PRO A 101 11.12 22.60 -2.06
N GLY A 102 12.30 23.14 -2.37
CA GLY A 102 13.26 22.54 -3.30
C GLY A 102 13.87 21.22 -2.82
N ASP A 103 13.82 20.92 -1.52
CA ASP A 103 14.44 19.73 -0.93
C ASP A 103 13.50 18.51 -0.89
N ILE A 104 12.25 18.64 -1.37
CA ILE A 104 11.22 17.60 -1.28
C ILE A 104 11.72 16.27 -1.87
N SER A 105 12.32 16.29 -3.05
CA SER A 105 12.79 15.09 -3.76
C SER A 105 13.71 14.24 -2.89
N SER A 106 14.55 14.88 -2.07
CA SER A 106 15.52 14.19 -1.22
C SER A 106 14.87 13.32 -0.12
N PHE A 107 13.59 13.51 0.16
CA PHE A 107 12.86 12.77 1.19
C PHE A 107 11.80 11.82 0.63
N VAL A 108 11.13 12.22 -0.47
CA VAL A 108 10.01 11.47 -1.03
C VAL A 108 10.40 10.60 -2.22
N SER A 109 11.52 10.90 -2.90
CA SER A 109 11.97 10.18 -4.09
C SER A 109 12.71 8.90 -3.71
N GLU A 110 12.42 7.81 -4.41
CA GLU A 110 13.13 6.54 -4.25
C GLU A 110 14.61 6.65 -4.66
N ASP A 111 14.93 7.50 -5.64
CA ASP A 111 16.31 7.71 -6.11
C ASP A 111 17.19 8.38 -5.03
N GLU A 112 16.62 9.28 -4.22
CA GLU A 112 17.36 10.05 -3.21
C GLU A 112 17.13 9.54 -1.77
N ASN A 113 16.12 8.70 -1.55
CA ASN A 113 15.79 8.07 -0.28
C ASN A 113 15.39 6.59 -0.49
N PRO A 114 16.29 5.77 -1.06
CA PRO A 114 15.99 4.38 -1.40
C PRO A 114 15.54 3.60 -0.16
N ASP A 115 14.48 2.80 -0.33
CA ASP A 115 13.89 1.98 0.75
C ASP A 115 13.59 2.77 2.04
N ASN A 116 13.35 4.08 1.92
CA ASN A 116 13.17 4.98 3.07
C ASN A 116 14.31 4.88 4.11
N GLN A 117 15.55 4.85 3.67
CA GLN A 117 16.72 4.77 4.55
C GLN A 117 16.79 5.93 5.55
N LYS A 118 16.23 7.09 5.20
CA LYS A 118 16.15 8.26 6.08
C LYS A 118 15.08 8.12 7.19
N GLN A 119 14.34 7.02 7.22
CA GLN A 119 13.30 6.74 8.21
C GLN A 119 12.23 7.85 8.29
N VAL A 120 11.82 8.38 7.15
CA VAL A 120 10.74 9.37 7.05
C VAL A 120 9.40 8.68 7.29
N ASP A 121 8.55 9.26 8.11
CA ASP A 121 7.18 8.79 8.37
C ASP A 121 6.18 9.49 7.46
N LEU A 122 6.21 10.81 7.44
CA LEU A 122 5.32 11.66 6.66
C LEU A 122 6.05 12.92 6.18
N VAL A 123 5.75 13.36 4.97
CA VAL A 123 6.15 14.69 4.49
C VAL A 123 4.91 15.58 4.42
N ARG A 124 4.95 16.73 5.09
CA ARG A 124 3.90 17.74 5.04
C ARG A 124 4.38 18.92 4.22
N ILE A 125 3.69 19.24 3.13
CA ILE A 125 3.96 20.39 2.28
C ILE A 125 2.91 21.44 2.56
N CYS A 126 3.35 22.59 3.06
CA CYS A 126 2.49 23.73 3.31
C CYS A 126 2.64 24.75 2.19
N ASP A 127 1.57 25.00 1.45
CA ASP A 127 1.56 25.89 0.29
C ASP A 127 0.37 26.87 0.34
N ASN A 128 0.49 28.03 -0.30
CA ASN A 128 -0.52 29.07 -0.30
C ASN A 128 -1.59 28.94 -1.39
N THR A 129 -1.63 27.81 -2.10
CA THR A 129 -2.60 27.53 -3.17
C THR A 129 -4.04 27.59 -2.63
N PRO A 130 -4.97 28.34 -3.27
CA PRO A 130 -6.32 28.60 -2.74
C PRO A 130 -7.13 27.35 -2.47
N LEU A 131 -7.02 26.30 -3.28
CA LEU A 131 -7.75 25.04 -3.09
C LEU A 131 -7.41 24.37 -1.76
N LEU A 132 -6.16 24.46 -1.30
CA LEU A 132 -5.71 23.88 -0.03
C LEU A 132 -6.32 24.58 1.20
N LYS A 133 -7.00 25.73 1.04
CA LYS A 133 -7.86 26.30 2.10
C LYS A 133 -9.11 25.44 2.37
N LEU A 134 -9.59 24.76 1.34
CA LEU A 134 -10.82 23.99 1.38
C LEU A 134 -10.58 22.51 1.71
N VAL A 135 -9.48 21.96 1.16
CA VAL A 135 -9.14 20.54 1.27
C VAL A 135 -7.66 20.35 1.59
N SER A 136 -7.33 19.26 2.25
CA SER A 136 -5.97 18.73 2.30
C SER A 136 -5.85 17.59 1.28
N LEU A 137 -4.83 17.63 0.42
CA LEU A 137 -4.57 16.58 -0.56
C LEU A 137 -3.48 15.65 -0.04
N VAL A 138 -3.66 14.37 -0.26
CA VAL A 138 -2.68 13.34 0.14
C VAL A 138 -2.20 12.63 -1.10
N ASP A 139 -0.92 12.83 -1.44
CA ASP A 139 -0.26 11.99 -2.44
C ASP A 139 0.25 10.72 -1.79
N THR A 140 -0.09 9.61 -2.41
CA THR A 140 0.30 8.31 -1.91
C THR A 140 1.29 7.65 -2.84
N PRO A 141 2.21 6.86 -2.27
CA PRO A 141 3.01 5.96 -3.06
C PRO A 141 2.15 5.15 -4.04
N GLY A 142 2.67 4.91 -5.25
CA GLY A 142 1.94 4.14 -6.27
C GLY A 142 1.71 2.70 -5.82
N LEU A 143 0.46 2.25 -5.89
CA LEU A 143 0.12 0.84 -5.70
C LEU A 143 0.82 -0.01 -6.76
N GLY A 144 1.37 -1.16 -6.36
CA GLY A 144 2.06 -2.04 -7.30
C GLY A 144 3.37 -1.46 -7.85
N SER A 145 3.96 -0.44 -7.20
CA SER A 145 5.37 -0.11 -7.44
C SER A 145 6.26 -1.26 -6.96
N ALA A 146 7.47 -1.38 -7.50
CA ALA A 146 8.45 -2.35 -7.03
C ALA A 146 8.78 -2.19 -5.52
N PHE A 147 8.39 -1.08 -4.94
CA PHE A 147 8.61 -0.67 -3.56
C PHE A 147 7.30 -0.75 -2.77
N GLU A 148 7.04 -1.90 -2.16
CA GLU A 148 5.78 -2.20 -1.45
C GLU A 148 5.59 -1.44 -0.13
N HIS A 149 6.64 -0.83 0.44
CA HIS A 149 6.52 0.11 1.56
C HIS A 149 5.45 1.16 1.31
N ASN A 150 5.24 1.46 0.04
CA ASN A 150 4.36 2.48 -0.47
C ASN A 150 2.88 2.13 -0.32
N THR A 151 2.49 0.87 -0.46
CA THR A 151 1.09 0.45 -0.34
C THR A 151 0.62 0.47 1.11
N ASN A 152 1.50 0.12 2.08
CA ASN A 152 1.14 0.12 3.51
C ASN A 152 0.98 1.52 4.08
N ALA A 153 1.90 2.43 3.76
CA ALA A 153 1.77 3.81 4.16
C ALA A 153 0.42 4.38 3.68
N THR A 154 0.01 4.04 2.45
CA THR A 154 -1.31 4.40 1.91
C THR A 154 -2.44 3.80 2.74
N LEU A 155 -2.43 2.48 3.00
CA LEU A 155 -3.50 1.79 3.72
C LEU A 155 -3.61 2.21 5.18
N GLN A 156 -2.51 2.53 5.85
CA GLN A 156 -2.52 3.07 7.22
C GLN A 156 -3.11 4.48 7.29
N PHE A 157 -2.98 5.24 6.21
CA PHE A 157 -3.54 6.59 6.14
C PHE A 157 -5.02 6.61 5.71
N VAL A 158 -5.47 5.61 4.94
CA VAL A 158 -6.84 5.52 4.38
C VAL A 158 -7.96 5.66 5.42
N PRO A 159 -7.90 5.08 6.64
CA PRO A 159 -8.95 5.28 7.65
C PRO A 159 -9.18 6.76 8.05
N LYS A 160 -8.16 7.61 7.87
CA LYS A 160 -8.21 9.04 8.23
C LYS A 160 -8.81 9.92 7.13
N ILE A 161 -9.25 9.34 6.01
CA ILE A 161 -9.62 10.01 4.76
C ILE A 161 -11.12 10.16 4.61
N ASP A 162 -11.55 11.26 3.99
CA ASP A 162 -12.95 11.59 3.78
C ASP A 162 -13.40 11.31 2.34
N ALA A 163 -12.47 11.42 1.38
CA ALA A 163 -12.71 11.08 -0.02
C ALA A 163 -11.43 10.54 -0.68
N ALA A 164 -11.58 9.72 -1.70
CA ALA A 164 -10.45 9.22 -2.51
C ALA A 164 -10.67 9.51 -3.99
N ILE A 165 -9.64 10.04 -4.65
CA ILE A 165 -9.55 10.14 -6.10
C ILE A 165 -8.78 8.91 -6.59
N VAL A 166 -9.47 8.01 -7.26
CA VAL A 166 -8.87 6.81 -7.84
C VAL A 166 -8.45 7.10 -9.27
N VAL A 167 -7.13 7.14 -9.49
CA VAL A 167 -6.54 7.45 -10.80
C VAL A 167 -6.35 6.17 -11.59
N LEU A 168 -7.14 6.02 -12.64
CA LEU A 168 -7.03 5.00 -13.67
C LEU A 168 -6.25 5.58 -14.85
N GLY A 169 -5.64 4.73 -15.68
CA GLY A 169 -4.94 5.18 -16.89
C GLY A 169 -5.69 4.75 -18.14
N ALA A 170 -5.92 5.68 -19.05
CA ALA A 170 -6.54 5.39 -20.34
C ALA A 170 -5.66 4.53 -21.28
N ASP A 171 -4.39 4.37 -20.96
CA ASP A 171 -3.42 3.54 -21.68
C ASP A 171 -3.75 2.03 -21.64
N LEU A 172 -4.42 1.55 -20.60
CA LEU A 172 -4.84 0.17 -20.41
C LEU A 172 -6.16 0.12 -19.62
N PRO A 173 -7.08 -0.81 -19.93
CA PRO A 173 -8.28 -1.05 -19.14
C PRO A 173 -7.93 -1.37 -17.68
N ILE A 174 -8.88 -1.15 -16.78
CA ILE A 174 -8.70 -1.40 -15.35
C ILE A 174 -8.16 -2.80 -15.08
N SER A 175 -7.06 -2.86 -14.39
CA SER A 175 -6.38 -4.11 -14.04
C SER A 175 -7.05 -4.81 -12.85
N LYS A 176 -6.77 -6.11 -12.70
CA LYS A 176 -7.27 -6.89 -11.56
C LYS A 176 -6.87 -6.28 -10.20
N ILE A 177 -5.69 -5.68 -10.11
CA ILE A 177 -5.18 -5.04 -8.90
C ILE A 177 -5.94 -3.76 -8.58
N GLU A 178 -6.23 -2.95 -9.60
CA GLU A 178 -7.06 -1.78 -9.41
C GLU A 178 -8.47 -2.17 -8.96
N MET A 179 -9.00 -3.30 -9.47
CA MET A 179 -10.28 -3.85 -9.03
C MET A 179 -10.25 -4.28 -7.55
N GLU A 180 -9.25 -5.07 -7.16
CA GLU A 180 -9.06 -5.53 -5.78
C GLU A 180 -8.86 -4.36 -4.81
N PHE A 181 -8.12 -3.34 -5.25
CA PHE A 181 -7.91 -2.13 -4.46
C PHE A 181 -9.19 -1.31 -4.28
N LEU A 182 -9.98 -1.15 -5.35
CA LEU A 182 -11.30 -0.49 -5.27
C LEU A 182 -12.25 -1.22 -4.33
N GLU A 183 -12.20 -2.55 -4.32
CA GLU A 183 -13.00 -3.38 -3.42
C GLU A 183 -12.69 -3.10 -1.95
N ASN A 184 -11.42 -2.89 -1.63
CA ASN A 184 -10.99 -2.53 -0.27
C ASN A 184 -11.34 -1.08 0.09
N LEU A 185 -11.23 -0.15 -0.86
CA LEU A 185 -11.52 1.26 -0.60
C LEU A 185 -13.01 1.56 -0.39
N LYS A 186 -13.91 0.85 -1.10
CA LYS A 186 -15.36 1.16 -1.07
C LYS A 186 -15.96 1.13 0.32
N ASP A 187 -15.45 0.24 1.20
CA ASP A 187 -15.97 0.05 2.55
C ASP A 187 -15.30 0.98 3.58
N ILE A 188 -14.14 1.54 3.23
CA ILE A 188 -13.33 2.36 4.15
C ILE A 188 -13.54 3.86 3.89
N VAL A 189 -13.63 4.27 2.62
CA VAL A 189 -13.68 5.69 2.25
C VAL A 189 -15.13 6.12 1.96
N PRO A 190 -15.64 7.19 2.62
CA PRO A 190 -17.01 7.64 2.43
C PRO A 190 -17.37 8.05 1.00
N LYS A 191 -16.40 8.58 0.25
CA LYS A 191 -16.61 9.08 -1.12
C LYS A 191 -15.49 8.65 -2.06
N LEU A 192 -15.84 7.94 -3.14
CA LEU A 192 -14.92 7.60 -4.23
C LEU A 192 -15.18 8.49 -5.44
N ILE A 193 -14.11 9.00 -6.04
CA ILE A 193 -14.09 9.82 -7.25
C ILE A 193 -13.18 9.14 -8.24
N LEU A 194 -13.63 8.88 -9.46
CA LEU A 194 -12.85 8.21 -10.48
C LEU A 194 -12.23 9.24 -11.43
N ALA A 195 -10.93 9.12 -11.71
CA ALA A 195 -10.22 9.94 -12.69
C ALA A 195 -9.51 9.03 -13.71
N LEU A 196 -9.93 9.06 -14.95
CA LEU A 196 -9.27 8.37 -16.06
C LEU A 196 -8.26 9.34 -16.67
N ASN A 197 -6.99 9.13 -16.34
CA ASN A 197 -5.87 10.00 -16.77
C ASN A 197 -5.21 9.50 -18.05
N LYS A 198 -4.41 10.35 -18.69
CA LYS A 198 -3.69 10.08 -19.94
C LYS A 198 -4.60 9.84 -21.15
N ILE A 199 -5.76 10.50 -21.19
CA ILE A 199 -6.67 10.40 -22.33
C ILE A 199 -6.07 10.93 -23.64
N ASP A 200 -5.06 11.79 -23.54
CA ASP A 200 -4.27 12.33 -24.65
C ASP A 200 -3.45 11.27 -25.41
N LEU A 201 -3.19 10.13 -24.79
CA LEU A 201 -2.41 9.04 -25.39
C LEU A 201 -3.26 8.03 -26.16
N VAL A 202 -4.59 8.17 -26.15
CA VAL A 202 -5.52 7.16 -26.69
C VAL A 202 -6.45 7.79 -27.73
N LYS A 203 -6.71 7.06 -28.81
CA LYS A 203 -7.67 7.48 -29.84
C LYS A 203 -9.09 7.48 -29.29
N GLU A 204 -9.92 8.40 -29.76
CA GLU A 204 -11.30 8.58 -29.27
C GLU A 204 -12.16 7.31 -29.31
N GLU A 205 -12.02 6.49 -30.36
CA GLU A 205 -12.76 5.23 -30.49
C GLU A 205 -12.40 4.20 -29.43
N ASP A 206 -11.11 4.09 -29.10
CA ASP A 206 -10.62 3.16 -28.07
C ASP A 206 -10.90 3.70 -26.67
N LEU A 207 -10.82 5.02 -26.48
CA LEU A 207 -11.21 5.68 -25.24
C LEU A 207 -12.66 5.37 -24.85
N LYS A 208 -13.60 5.43 -25.81
CA LYS A 208 -15.01 5.07 -25.57
C LYS A 208 -15.17 3.62 -25.10
N LYS A 209 -14.41 2.69 -25.69
CA LYS A 209 -14.43 1.27 -25.28
C LYS A 209 -13.88 1.07 -23.87
N ILE A 210 -12.77 1.75 -23.54
CA ILE A 210 -12.14 1.70 -22.21
C ILE A 210 -13.11 2.25 -21.16
N ILE A 211 -13.69 3.42 -21.38
CA ILE A 211 -14.69 4.02 -20.48
C ILE A 211 -15.85 3.06 -20.21
N ALA A 212 -16.44 2.50 -21.27
CA ALA A 212 -17.58 1.59 -21.14
C ALA A 212 -17.20 0.31 -20.36
N HIS A 213 -16.02 -0.22 -20.61
CA HIS A 213 -15.49 -1.39 -19.90
C HIS A 213 -15.24 -1.07 -18.42
N ASP A 214 -14.50 0.00 -18.13
CA ASP A 214 -14.08 0.35 -16.77
C ASP A 214 -15.29 0.74 -15.89
N LEU A 215 -16.22 1.53 -16.42
CA LEU A 215 -17.48 1.83 -15.72
C LEU A 215 -18.28 0.57 -15.39
N LYS A 216 -18.36 -0.39 -16.32
CA LYS A 216 -19.06 -1.66 -16.10
C LYS A 216 -18.38 -2.49 -15.01
N VAL A 217 -17.07 -2.49 -14.95
CA VAL A 217 -16.30 -3.23 -13.93
C VAL A 217 -16.46 -2.54 -12.57
N VAL A 218 -16.21 -1.22 -12.52
CA VAL A 218 -16.29 -0.44 -11.27
C VAL A 218 -17.70 -0.45 -10.68
N SER A 219 -18.74 -0.37 -11.52
CA SER A 219 -20.13 -0.42 -11.05
C SER A 219 -20.47 -1.71 -10.30
N LYS A 220 -19.92 -2.84 -10.76
CA LYS A 220 -20.08 -4.12 -10.06
C LYS A 220 -19.36 -4.16 -8.71
N ILE A 221 -18.18 -3.56 -8.64
CA ILE A 221 -17.38 -3.53 -7.41
C ILE A 221 -18.01 -2.63 -6.36
N ILE A 222 -18.45 -1.43 -6.76
CA ILE A 222 -19.00 -0.40 -5.86
C ILE A 222 -20.51 -0.62 -5.58
N HIS A 223 -21.15 -1.55 -6.28
CA HIS A 223 -22.60 -1.82 -6.21
C HIS A 223 -23.46 -0.57 -6.52
N LYS A 224 -23.04 0.21 -7.53
CA LYS A 224 -23.76 1.37 -8.04
C LYS A 224 -23.96 1.26 -9.55
N SER A 225 -24.99 1.89 -10.08
CA SER A 225 -25.18 1.94 -11.53
C SER A 225 -24.08 2.80 -12.19
N PRO A 226 -23.71 2.53 -13.46
CA PRO A 226 -22.69 3.32 -14.14
C PRO A 226 -23.00 4.82 -14.19
N GLU A 227 -24.28 5.19 -14.23
CA GLU A 227 -24.77 6.58 -14.26
C GLU A 227 -24.56 7.31 -12.91
N GLU A 228 -24.49 6.57 -11.83
CA GLU A 228 -24.21 7.12 -10.48
C GLU A 228 -22.72 7.33 -10.21
N LEU A 229 -21.86 6.73 -11.05
CA LEU A 229 -20.41 6.85 -10.91
C LEU A 229 -19.92 8.17 -11.55
N LYS A 230 -19.16 8.94 -10.79
CA LYS A 230 -18.50 10.15 -11.29
C LYS A 230 -17.12 9.79 -11.83
N LEU A 231 -17.01 9.69 -13.16
CA LEU A 231 -15.75 9.50 -13.86
C LEU A 231 -15.33 10.80 -14.53
N PHE A 232 -14.14 11.29 -14.20
CA PHE A 232 -13.52 12.45 -14.83
C PHE A 232 -12.46 12.01 -15.83
N LEU A 233 -12.58 12.49 -17.06
CA LEU A 233 -11.60 12.26 -18.11
C LEU A 233 -10.55 13.36 -18.04
N VAL A 234 -9.30 13.01 -17.73
CA VAL A 234 -8.25 14.00 -17.46
C VAL A 234 -6.97 13.72 -18.25
N SER A 235 -6.24 14.78 -18.59
CA SER A 235 -4.84 14.72 -19.02
C SER A 235 -4.03 15.65 -18.12
N ALA A 236 -3.20 15.07 -17.26
CA ALA A 236 -2.43 15.84 -16.28
C ALA A 236 -1.24 16.59 -16.90
N CYS A 237 -0.73 16.14 -18.06
CA CYS A 237 0.46 16.71 -18.71
C CYS A 237 0.13 17.64 -19.87
N GLN A 238 -1.05 17.52 -20.49
CA GLN A 238 -1.48 18.37 -21.60
C GLN A 238 -2.95 18.73 -21.42
N PRO A 239 -3.28 19.96 -21.04
CA PRO A 239 -4.66 20.42 -21.07
C PRO A 239 -5.10 20.49 -22.55
N ASN A 240 -5.88 19.50 -23.00
CA ASN A 240 -6.45 19.52 -24.34
C ASN A 240 -7.75 20.34 -24.32
N PRO A 241 -7.81 21.53 -24.96
CA PRO A 241 -8.98 22.37 -24.95
C PRO A 241 -10.16 21.81 -25.77
N ASP A 242 -9.92 20.81 -26.62
CA ASP A 242 -10.92 20.31 -27.57
C ASP A 242 -11.84 19.20 -26.99
N ILE A 243 -11.52 18.67 -25.80
CA ILE A 243 -12.42 17.73 -25.12
C ILE A 243 -13.33 18.52 -24.18
N SER A 244 -14.41 19.02 -24.72
CA SER A 244 -15.38 19.90 -24.05
C SER A 244 -15.92 19.30 -22.76
N GLY A 245 -15.68 20.00 -21.64
CA GLY A 245 -16.27 19.72 -20.31
C GLY A 245 -15.62 18.61 -19.50
N ALA A 246 -14.62 17.92 -20.04
CA ALA A 246 -13.90 16.87 -19.38
C ALA A 246 -12.44 17.32 -19.19
N GLY A 247 -12.00 17.48 -17.97
CA GLY A 247 -10.64 17.87 -17.73
C GLY A 247 -10.33 18.02 -16.25
N VAL A 248 -9.11 18.35 -15.95
CA VAL A 248 -8.64 18.63 -14.59
C VAL A 248 -9.48 19.74 -13.94
N GLU A 249 -9.94 20.73 -14.73
CA GLU A 249 -10.78 21.81 -14.20
C GLU A 249 -12.15 21.31 -13.73
N ALA A 250 -12.80 20.42 -14.47
CA ALA A 250 -14.07 19.82 -14.04
C ALA A 250 -13.89 19.00 -12.75
N LEU A 251 -12.79 18.26 -12.62
CA LEU A 251 -12.45 17.55 -11.38
C LEU A 251 -12.20 18.52 -10.24
N THR A 252 -11.45 19.60 -10.46
CA THR A 252 -11.17 20.64 -9.46
C THR A 252 -12.47 21.31 -8.99
N ASN A 253 -13.34 21.70 -9.91
CA ASN A 253 -14.64 22.28 -9.59
C ASN A 253 -15.53 21.30 -8.80
N TYR A 254 -15.44 20.00 -9.10
CA TYR A 254 -16.16 18.99 -8.34
C TYR A 254 -15.60 18.83 -6.92
N ILE A 255 -14.28 18.87 -6.74
CA ILE A 255 -13.63 18.88 -5.41
C ILE A 255 -14.08 20.10 -4.60
N GLU A 256 -14.10 21.28 -5.21
CA GLU A 256 -14.61 22.50 -4.55
C GLU A 256 -16.09 22.36 -4.18
N ASN A 257 -16.91 21.80 -5.04
CA ASN A 257 -18.33 21.58 -4.76
C ASN A 257 -18.53 20.63 -3.57
N ILE A 258 -17.82 19.49 -3.53
CA ILE A 258 -17.85 18.57 -2.40
C ILE A 258 -17.42 19.28 -1.11
N SER A 259 -16.34 20.06 -1.17
CA SER A 259 -15.82 20.76 0.00
C SER A 259 -16.75 21.85 0.53
N ARG A 260 -17.67 22.38 -0.30
CA ARG A 260 -18.67 23.36 0.13
C ARG A 260 -19.99 22.70 0.60
N ASN A 261 -20.42 21.65 -0.09
CA ASN A 261 -21.77 21.11 0.07
C ASN A 261 -21.85 19.78 0.83
N GLU A 262 -20.79 18.95 0.79
CA GLU A 262 -20.79 17.62 1.39
C GLU A 262 -19.74 17.49 2.53
N LYS A 263 -18.92 18.49 2.78
CA LYS A 263 -17.80 18.45 3.72
C LYS A 263 -18.17 17.90 5.07
N SER A 264 -19.15 18.54 5.73
CA SER A 264 -19.56 18.17 7.10
C SER A 264 -20.03 16.72 7.19
N ARG A 265 -20.80 16.25 6.19
CA ARG A 265 -21.29 14.87 6.14
C ARG A 265 -20.13 13.87 5.98
N LEU A 266 -19.18 14.13 5.09
CA LEU A 266 -18.06 13.23 4.83
C LEU A 266 -17.11 13.14 6.03
N ILE A 267 -16.80 14.29 6.65
CA ILE A 267 -15.97 14.34 7.86
C ILE A 267 -16.69 13.62 9.02
N GLU A 268 -18.00 13.81 9.19
CA GLU A 268 -18.77 13.13 10.21
C GLU A 268 -18.75 11.60 10.02
N GLN A 269 -18.95 11.11 8.81
CA GLN A 269 -18.92 9.68 8.50
C GLN A 269 -17.56 9.06 8.78
N SER A 270 -16.47 9.66 8.32
CA SER A 270 -15.11 9.16 8.55
C SER A 270 -14.73 9.23 10.03
N SER A 271 -15.04 10.37 10.68
CA SER A 271 -14.72 10.59 12.10
C SER A 271 -15.52 9.69 13.03
N SER A 272 -16.80 9.42 12.72
CA SER A 272 -17.63 8.49 13.50
C SER A 272 -17.10 7.05 13.45
N ARG A 273 -16.58 6.61 12.30
CA ARG A 273 -15.94 5.28 12.20
C ARG A 273 -14.67 5.20 13.07
N GLN A 274 -13.81 6.22 13.00
CA GLN A 274 -12.60 6.28 13.82
C GLN A 274 -12.95 6.34 15.31
N PHE A 275 -13.92 7.16 15.68
CA PHE A 275 -14.42 7.23 17.05
C PHE A 275 -14.89 5.87 17.56
N ASN A 276 -15.72 5.15 16.79
CA ASN A 276 -16.24 3.85 17.21
C ASN A 276 -15.12 2.81 17.40
N ALA A 277 -14.09 2.84 16.55
CA ALA A 277 -12.93 1.95 16.71
C ALA A 277 -12.16 2.26 18.00
N LEU A 278 -11.85 3.53 18.26
CA LEU A 278 -11.19 3.97 19.50
C LEU A 278 -12.05 3.72 20.74
N PHE A 279 -13.37 3.95 20.64
CA PHE A 279 -14.32 3.66 21.70
C PHE A 279 -14.28 2.19 22.12
N SER A 280 -14.38 1.28 21.16
CA SER A 280 -14.36 -0.17 21.43
C SER A 280 -13.04 -0.60 22.08
N GLN A 281 -11.92 -0.04 21.64
CA GLN A 281 -10.61 -0.33 22.22
C GLN A 281 -10.51 0.17 23.68
N LEU A 282 -10.97 1.40 23.96
CA LEU A 282 -10.96 1.94 25.32
C LEU A 282 -11.93 1.20 26.24
N GLU A 283 -13.10 0.78 25.75
CA GLU A 283 -14.06 -0.02 26.51
C GLU A 283 -13.43 -1.32 27.03
N VAL A 284 -12.69 -2.03 26.17
CA VAL A 284 -11.97 -3.26 26.56
C VAL A 284 -10.95 -2.98 27.67
N LEU A 285 -10.15 -1.93 27.51
CA LEU A 285 -9.12 -1.58 28.49
C LEU A 285 -9.72 -1.16 29.86
N LEU A 286 -10.80 -0.38 29.87
CA LEU A 286 -11.47 0.03 31.10
C LEU A 286 -12.14 -1.12 31.82
N ARG A 287 -12.83 -2.01 31.10
CA ARG A 287 -13.44 -3.22 31.68
C ARG A 287 -12.37 -4.14 32.27
N LEU A 288 -11.25 -4.30 31.56
CA LEU A 288 -10.11 -5.07 32.07
C LEU A 288 -9.57 -4.48 33.39
N LYS A 289 -9.42 -3.16 33.45
CA LYS A 289 -8.96 -2.49 34.68
C LYS A 289 -9.96 -2.69 35.82
N GLN A 290 -11.27 -2.56 35.55
CA GLN A 290 -12.34 -2.77 36.53
C GLN A 290 -12.30 -4.20 37.12
N ASP A 291 -12.19 -5.22 36.25
CA ASP A 291 -12.18 -6.62 36.67
C ASP A 291 -10.90 -6.96 37.44
N THR A 292 -9.74 -6.46 37.00
CA THR A 292 -8.48 -6.66 37.73
C THR A 292 -8.49 -6.02 39.11
N LEU A 293 -9.13 -4.87 39.28
CA LEU A 293 -9.32 -4.24 40.59
C LEU A 293 -10.22 -5.06 41.53
N SER A 294 -11.20 -5.80 41.02
CA SER A 294 -12.08 -6.64 41.82
C SER A 294 -11.41 -7.92 42.32
N MET A 295 -10.34 -8.40 41.68
CA MET A 295 -9.69 -9.68 41.95
C MET A 295 -8.73 -9.60 43.18
N PRO A 296 -8.61 -10.66 44.01
CA PRO A 296 -7.58 -10.73 45.04
C PRO A 296 -6.17 -10.70 44.44
N VAL A 297 -5.19 -10.12 45.17
CA VAL A 297 -3.79 -10.02 44.72
C VAL A 297 -3.21 -11.37 44.30
N LYS A 298 -3.45 -12.42 45.11
CA LYS A 298 -2.97 -13.78 44.82
C LYS A 298 -3.50 -14.32 43.49
N GLU A 299 -4.76 -14.03 43.16
CA GLU A 299 -5.38 -14.42 41.91
C GLU A 299 -4.78 -13.63 40.75
N LEU A 300 -4.55 -12.33 40.89
CA LEU A 300 -3.89 -11.49 39.89
C LEU A 300 -2.46 -11.94 39.60
N GLU A 301 -1.69 -12.26 40.64
CA GLU A 301 -0.35 -12.81 40.46
C GLU A 301 -0.33 -14.16 39.75
N GLN A 302 -1.31 -15.02 40.05
CA GLN A 302 -1.48 -16.28 39.31
C GLN A 302 -1.84 -16.04 37.86
N LYS A 303 -2.78 -15.12 37.58
CA LYS A 303 -3.18 -14.74 36.22
C LYS A 303 -2.03 -14.08 35.46
N GLN A 304 -1.24 -13.23 36.11
CA GLN A 304 -0.05 -12.63 35.52
C GLN A 304 0.99 -13.70 35.11
N ARG A 305 1.26 -14.67 35.98
CA ARG A 305 2.17 -15.78 35.66
C ARG A 305 1.63 -16.65 34.53
N ALA A 306 0.34 -16.99 34.57
CA ALA A 306 -0.31 -17.76 33.52
C ALA A 306 -0.31 -17.01 32.18
N LEU A 307 -0.53 -15.69 32.20
CA LEU A 307 -0.44 -14.84 31.02
C LEU A 307 0.97 -14.84 30.45
N GLY A 308 1.99 -14.59 31.30
CA GLY A 308 3.39 -14.63 30.88
C GLY A 308 3.80 -15.98 30.29
N GLN A 309 3.36 -17.10 30.89
CA GLN A 309 3.58 -18.44 30.35
C GLN A 309 2.87 -18.63 29.00
N SER A 310 1.62 -18.20 28.88
CA SER A 310 0.87 -18.26 27.63
C SER A 310 1.53 -17.44 26.54
N ILE A 311 1.98 -16.21 26.84
CA ILE A 311 2.70 -15.35 25.90
C ILE A 311 4.02 -16.00 25.46
N SER A 312 4.80 -16.57 26.41
CA SER A 312 6.06 -17.25 26.09
C SER A 312 5.84 -18.46 25.18
N LEU A 313 4.86 -19.31 25.51
CA LEU A 313 4.50 -20.48 24.70
C LEU A 313 4.04 -20.05 23.30
N MET A 314 3.26 -19.00 23.22
CA MET A 314 2.80 -18.43 21.97
C MET A 314 3.92 -17.83 21.12
N GLN A 315 4.89 -17.17 21.74
CA GLN A 315 6.08 -16.67 21.04
C GLN A 315 6.93 -17.81 20.49
N GLU A 316 7.07 -18.91 21.22
CA GLU A 316 7.74 -20.13 20.77
C GLU A 316 7.02 -20.77 19.56
N GLN A 317 5.73 -21.02 19.67
CA GLN A 317 4.90 -21.57 18.58
C GLN A 317 4.92 -20.68 17.34
N LYS A 318 4.92 -19.35 17.52
CA LYS A 318 5.04 -18.37 16.45
C LYS A 318 6.42 -18.47 15.79
N GLY A 319 7.50 -18.59 16.57
CA GLY A 319 8.87 -18.76 16.06
C GLY A 319 9.01 -20.02 15.23
N GLU A 320 8.50 -21.15 15.71
CA GLU A 320 8.48 -22.41 14.97
C GLU A 320 7.71 -22.27 13.65
N PHE A 321 6.54 -21.66 13.71
CA PHE A 321 5.70 -21.47 12.55
C PHE A 321 6.31 -20.51 11.52
N GLN A 322 6.94 -19.41 11.97
CA GLN A 322 7.72 -18.52 11.11
C GLN A 322 8.86 -19.26 10.41
N SER A 323 9.54 -20.15 11.10
CA SER A 323 10.60 -20.98 10.53
C SER A 323 10.08 -21.90 9.42
N ILE A 324 8.95 -22.57 9.65
CA ILE A 324 8.30 -23.45 8.66
C ILE A 324 7.92 -22.65 7.41
N ILE A 325 7.31 -21.49 7.56
CA ILE A 325 6.90 -20.66 6.43
C ILE A 325 8.11 -20.10 5.69
N THR A 326 9.13 -19.63 6.40
CA THR A 326 10.39 -19.17 5.78
C THR A 326 11.00 -20.27 4.91
N THR A 327 11.02 -21.51 5.40
CA THR A 327 11.47 -22.67 4.63
C THR A 327 10.64 -22.88 3.36
N LYS A 328 9.30 -22.80 3.47
CA LYS A 328 8.41 -22.93 2.31
C LYS A 328 8.58 -21.79 1.29
N VAL A 329 8.80 -20.57 1.76
CA VAL A 329 9.10 -19.41 0.91
C VAL A 329 10.41 -19.63 0.15
N ASN A 330 11.45 -20.10 0.82
CA ASN A 330 12.72 -20.41 0.19
C ASN A 330 12.61 -21.52 -0.86
N LEU A 331 11.85 -22.58 -0.58
CA LEU A 331 11.56 -23.64 -1.55
C LEU A 331 10.80 -23.11 -2.77
N LEU A 332 9.84 -22.23 -2.58
CA LEU A 332 9.14 -21.58 -3.68
C LEU A 332 10.08 -20.74 -4.55
N GLN A 333 11.00 -20.01 -3.93
CA GLN A 333 12.02 -19.22 -4.65
C GLN A 333 12.97 -20.13 -5.47
N GLU A 334 13.36 -21.27 -4.93
CA GLU A 334 14.18 -22.25 -5.65
C GLU A 334 13.43 -22.88 -6.83
N GLN A 335 12.16 -23.20 -6.66
CA GLN A 335 11.30 -23.69 -7.75
C GLN A 335 11.19 -22.68 -8.89
N ILE A 336 10.93 -21.39 -8.56
CA ILE A 336 10.90 -20.31 -9.54
C ILE A 336 12.21 -20.19 -10.29
N HIS A 337 13.33 -20.22 -9.58
CA HIS A 337 14.67 -20.16 -10.19
C HIS A 337 14.87 -21.26 -11.22
N ASN A 338 14.51 -22.49 -10.87
CA ASN A 338 14.66 -23.64 -11.75
C ASN A 338 13.74 -23.55 -12.98
N GLU A 339 12.51 -23.09 -12.79
CA GLU A 339 11.52 -22.98 -13.87
C GLU A 339 11.89 -21.87 -14.87
N VAL A 340 12.32 -20.70 -14.36
CA VAL A 340 12.85 -19.62 -15.21
C VAL A 340 14.03 -20.10 -16.04
N ASN A 341 15.02 -20.74 -15.43
CA ASN A 341 16.20 -21.22 -16.13
C ASN A 341 15.86 -22.25 -17.23
N LYS A 342 14.92 -23.15 -16.96
CA LYS A 342 14.44 -24.13 -17.94
C LYS A 342 13.81 -23.46 -19.16
N GLU A 343 12.93 -22.50 -18.93
CA GLU A 343 12.26 -21.75 -20.01
C GLU A 343 13.27 -20.92 -20.81
N MET A 344 14.21 -20.25 -20.14
CA MET A 344 15.26 -19.47 -20.81
C MET A 344 16.19 -20.34 -21.65
N GLN A 345 16.49 -21.55 -21.21
CA GLN A 345 17.24 -22.51 -22.01
C GLN A 345 16.47 -22.87 -23.29
N THR A 346 15.18 -23.13 -23.20
CA THR A 346 14.30 -23.42 -24.34
C THR A 346 14.30 -22.27 -25.36
N ILE A 347 14.18 -21.03 -24.87
CA ILE A 347 14.25 -19.83 -25.73
C ILE A 347 15.61 -19.75 -26.40
N ARG A 348 16.69 -19.95 -25.67
CA ARG A 348 18.06 -19.91 -26.20
C ARG A 348 18.31 -20.96 -27.29
N GLU A 349 17.86 -22.20 -27.10
CA GLU A 349 17.95 -23.27 -28.07
C GLU A 349 17.19 -22.93 -29.36
N THR A 350 15.96 -22.40 -29.22
CA THR A 350 15.14 -22.01 -30.37
C THR A 350 15.76 -20.85 -31.15
N VAL A 351 16.28 -19.83 -30.45
CA VAL A 351 16.99 -18.69 -31.06
C VAL A 351 18.26 -19.18 -31.79
N ASN A 352 19.05 -20.04 -31.15
CA ASN A 352 20.24 -20.58 -31.76
C ASN A 352 19.95 -21.42 -33.01
N LYS A 353 18.88 -22.22 -32.98
CA LYS A 353 18.42 -22.99 -34.14
C LYS A 353 18.01 -22.05 -35.28
N LYS A 354 17.26 -21.00 -34.99
CA LYS A 354 16.84 -20.02 -36.02
C LYS A 354 18.02 -19.29 -36.64
N ILE A 355 19.03 -18.90 -35.83
CA ILE A 355 20.27 -18.29 -36.34
C ILE A 355 21.03 -19.26 -37.26
N GLU A 356 21.08 -20.56 -36.97
CA GLU A 356 21.71 -21.54 -37.85
C GLU A 356 20.94 -21.79 -39.14
N GLU A 357 19.60 -21.84 -39.11
CA GLU A 357 18.75 -21.98 -40.29
C GLU A 357 18.93 -20.82 -41.26
N THR A 358 19.05 -19.61 -40.74
CA THR A 358 19.22 -18.39 -41.55
C THR A 358 20.67 -18.10 -41.92
N LYS A 359 21.62 -18.88 -41.46
CA LYS A 359 23.06 -18.70 -41.68
C LYS A 359 23.48 -18.64 -43.15
N SER A 360 22.77 -19.30 -44.06
CA SER A 360 23.01 -19.28 -45.51
C SER A 360 22.57 -17.97 -46.19
N ILE A 361 21.66 -17.23 -45.55
CA ILE A 361 21.02 -16.04 -46.09
C ILE A 361 21.69 -14.74 -45.56
N ILE A 362 22.33 -14.77 -44.41
CA ILE A 362 22.87 -13.62 -43.67
C ILE A 362 24.12 -12.99 -44.33
N LEU A 363 24.07 -12.51 -45.54
CA LEU A 363 25.24 -11.87 -46.16
C LEU A 363 24.99 -10.48 -46.70
N GLU A 364 23.78 -10.07 -46.92
CA GLU A 364 23.43 -8.77 -47.52
C GLU A 364 22.67 -7.91 -46.52
N GLY A 365 22.97 -6.60 -46.48
CA GLY A 365 22.69 -5.70 -45.36
C GLY A 365 21.21 -5.63 -44.89
N ASP A 366 20.24 -5.62 -45.79
CA ASP A 366 18.82 -5.46 -45.47
C ASP A 366 18.23 -6.76 -44.85
N GLU A 367 18.70 -7.94 -45.28
CA GLU A 367 18.26 -9.23 -44.73
C GLU A 367 18.71 -9.45 -43.28
N LEU A 368 19.83 -8.84 -42.85
CA LEU A 368 20.28 -8.93 -41.46
C LEU A 368 19.37 -8.12 -40.51
N GLU A 369 18.90 -6.95 -40.93
CA GLU A 369 17.98 -6.13 -40.15
C GLU A 369 16.63 -6.83 -39.98
N ASP A 370 16.12 -7.47 -41.03
CA ASP A 370 14.89 -8.26 -40.96
C ASP A 370 15.00 -9.45 -40.01
N ILE A 371 16.15 -10.16 -40.03
CA ILE A 371 16.41 -11.27 -39.11
C ILE A 371 16.55 -10.78 -37.67
N GLN A 372 17.22 -9.65 -37.44
CA GLN A 372 17.34 -9.07 -36.11
C GLN A 372 15.98 -8.61 -35.59
N SER A 373 15.17 -7.96 -36.42
CA SER A 373 13.80 -7.57 -36.07
C SER A 373 12.97 -8.79 -35.68
N PHE A 374 12.97 -9.83 -36.52
CA PHE A 374 12.29 -11.10 -36.21
C PHE A 374 12.75 -11.74 -34.90
N LEU A 375 14.06 -11.80 -34.66
CA LEU A 375 14.59 -12.39 -33.42
C LEU A 375 14.25 -11.56 -32.18
N ASN A 376 14.28 -10.24 -32.30
CA ASN A 376 13.86 -9.33 -31.23
C ASN A 376 12.38 -9.54 -30.87
N ASP A 377 11.50 -9.53 -31.88
CA ASP A 377 10.08 -9.74 -31.68
C ASP A 377 9.78 -11.13 -31.11
N PHE A 378 10.43 -12.17 -31.64
CA PHE A 378 10.28 -13.53 -31.15
C PHE A 378 10.70 -13.65 -29.67
N ILE A 379 11.84 -13.07 -29.29
CA ILE A 379 12.33 -13.13 -27.92
C ILE A 379 11.40 -12.35 -26.99
N LEU A 380 10.98 -11.13 -27.37
CA LEU A 380 10.08 -10.32 -26.56
C LEU A 380 8.73 -11.01 -26.33
N VAL A 381 8.11 -11.53 -27.39
CA VAL A 381 6.84 -12.27 -27.28
C VAL A 381 6.99 -13.50 -26.37
N ARG A 382 8.09 -14.22 -26.51
CA ARG A 382 8.33 -15.43 -25.71
C ARG A 382 8.62 -15.09 -24.24
N LEU A 383 9.40 -14.06 -23.99
CA LEU A 383 9.67 -13.56 -22.64
C LEU A 383 8.39 -13.06 -21.96
N GLU A 384 7.52 -12.33 -22.68
CA GLU A 384 6.22 -11.90 -22.17
C GLU A 384 5.31 -13.08 -21.80
N LEU A 385 5.29 -14.13 -22.60
CA LEU A 385 4.53 -15.35 -22.30
C LEU A 385 5.06 -16.06 -21.05
N VAL A 386 6.37 -16.24 -20.97
CA VAL A 386 7.03 -16.86 -19.80
C VAL A 386 6.76 -16.04 -18.55
N LYS A 387 6.95 -14.72 -18.63
CA LYS A 387 6.64 -13.78 -17.56
C LYS A 387 5.21 -13.98 -17.04
N LYS A 388 4.21 -13.93 -17.94
CA LYS A 388 2.80 -14.07 -17.57
C LYS A 388 2.46 -15.41 -16.92
N VAL A 389 3.03 -16.49 -17.41
CA VAL A 389 2.85 -17.84 -16.85
C VAL A 389 3.45 -17.92 -15.45
N LEU A 390 4.69 -17.44 -15.29
CA LEU A 390 5.39 -17.46 -14.00
C LEU A 390 4.75 -16.51 -12.97
N GLU A 391 4.31 -15.32 -13.38
CA GLU A 391 3.57 -14.40 -12.50
C GLU A 391 2.33 -15.07 -11.92
N ASN A 392 1.50 -15.69 -12.76
CA ASN A 392 0.27 -16.33 -12.30
C ASN A 392 0.53 -17.54 -11.40
N ALA A 393 1.43 -18.44 -11.83
CA ALA A 393 1.77 -19.64 -11.06
C ALA A 393 2.38 -19.29 -9.69
N THR A 394 3.30 -18.33 -9.66
CA THR A 394 3.92 -17.86 -8.41
C THR A 394 2.91 -17.17 -7.50
N LYS A 395 2.05 -16.32 -8.07
CA LYS A 395 0.99 -15.64 -7.33
C LYS A 395 0.07 -16.64 -6.65
N ASP A 396 -0.41 -17.65 -7.36
CA ASP A 396 -1.35 -18.63 -6.82
C ASP A 396 -0.71 -19.49 -5.72
N GLN A 397 0.54 -19.93 -5.91
CA GLN A 397 1.28 -20.70 -4.91
C GLN A 397 1.58 -19.87 -3.66
N PHE A 398 2.03 -18.65 -3.83
CA PHE A 398 2.32 -17.75 -2.72
C PHE A 398 1.05 -17.33 -1.97
N LYS A 399 -0.05 -17.07 -2.69
CA LYS A 399 -1.36 -16.79 -2.09
C LYS A 399 -1.84 -17.95 -1.23
N ALA A 400 -1.74 -19.18 -1.72
CA ALA A 400 -2.11 -20.37 -0.96
C ALA A 400 -1.25 -20.50 0.32
N LEU A 401 0.04 -20.21 0.23
CA LEU A 401 0.96 -20.21 1.36
C LEU A 401 0.59 -19.14 2.41
N LEU A 402 0.30 -17.92 1.97
CA LEU A 402 -0.15 -16.84 2.85
C LEU A 402 -1.54 -17.13 3.45
N GLN A 403 -2.44 -17.77 2.72
CA GLN A 403 -3.74 -18.18 3.26
C GLN A 403 -3.59 -19.18 4.41
N GLN A 404 -2.71 -20.18 4.27
CA GLN A 404 -2.40 -21.12 5.36
C GLN A 404 -1.84 -20.36 6.57
N TYR A 405 -0.94 -19.40 6.33
CA TYR A 405 -0.34 -18.59 7.38
C TYR A 405 -1.36 -17.68 8.07
N SER A 406 -2.17 -16.98 7.29
CA SER A 406 -3.23 -16.10 7.80
C SER A 406 -4.25 -16.88 8.64
N SER A 407 -4.74 -18.03 8.14
CA SER A 407 -5.70 -18.86 8.88
C SER A 407 -5.12 -19.35 10.21
N ARG A 408 -3.85 -19.76 10.22
CA ARG A 408 -3.19 -20.21 11.45
C ARG A 408 -2.89 -19.05 12.40
N SER A 409 -2.52 -17.89 11.87
CA SER A 409 -2.35 -16.66 12.67
C SER A 409 -3.68 -16.21 13.28
N GLN A 410 -4.78 -16.35 12.54
CA GLN A 410 -6.12 -16.06 13.04
C GLN A 410 -6.53 -17.03 14.14
N SER A 411 -6.28 -18.34 13.97
CA SER A 411 -6.50 -19.32 15.03
C SER A 411 -5.69 -18.99 16.28
N PHE A 412 -4.44 -18.61 16.10
CA PHE A 412 -3.56 -18.17 17.17
C PHE A 412 -4.11 -16.94 17.93
N LEU A 413 -4.58 -15.91 17.19
CA LEU A 413 -5.21 -14.73 17.79
C LEU A 413 -6.50 -15.07 18.53
N ASN A 414 -7.30 -15.98 17.99
CA ASN A 414 -8.53 -16.45 18.62
C ASN A 414 -8.23 -17.28 19.87
N GLU A 415 -7.20 -18.13 19.84
CA GLU A 415 -6.74 -18.87 21.01
C GLU A 415 -6.22 -17.91 22.09
N LEU A 416 -5.43 -16.90 21.71
CA LEU A 416 -4.98 -15.84 22.63
C LEU A 416 -6.16 -15.11 23.26
N ALA A 417 -7.12 -14.67 22.44
CA ALA A 417 -8.35 -14.02 22.92
C ALA A 417 -9.14 -14.95 23.85
N GLY A 418 -9.26 -16.22 23.52
CA GLY A 418 -9.91 -17.23 24.35
C GLY A 418 -9.20 -17.45 25.69
N HIS A 419 -7.87 -17.56 25.67
CA HIS A 419 -7.05 -17.67 26.89
C HIS A 419 -7.14 -16.41 27.75
N LEU A 420 -7.04 -15.23 27.16
CA LEU A 420 -7.21 -13.96 27.85
C LEU A 420 -8.62 -13.82 28.44
N SER A 421 -9.65 -14.18 27.66
CA SER A 421 -11.05 -14.18 28.12
C SER A 421 -11.27 -15.13 29.29
N ALA A 422 -10.71 -16.33 29.22
CA ALA A 422 -10.79 -17.31 30.30
C ALA A 422 -10.02 -16.89 31.56
N LEU A 423 -8.84 -16.30 31.36
CA LEU A 423 -8.01 -15.82 32.47
C LEU A 423 -8.61 -14.60 33.17
N MET A 424 -9.14 -13.66 32.40
CA MET A 424 -9.58 -12.37 32.90
C MET A 424 -11.10 -12.29 33.15
N GLY A 425 -11.89 -13.23 32.61
CA GLY A 425 -13.35 -13.23 32.73
C GLY A 425 -14.05 -12.23 31.79
N ILE A 426 -13.32 -11.65 30.83
CA ILE A 426 -13.81 -10.64 29.90
C ILE A 426 -13.78 -11.20 28.48
N SER A 427 -14.81 -10.93 27.68
CA SER A 427 -14.76 -11.25 26.25
C SER A 427 -13.81 -10.31 25.53
N PHE A 428 -12.70 -10.83 25.08
CA PHE A 428 -11.79 -10.14 24.18
C PHE A 428 -12.22 -10.46 22.74
N ASP A 429 -13.10 -9.65 22.19
CA ASP A 429 -13.30 -9.63 20.74
C ASP A 429 -12.08 -8.92 20.12
N ILE A 430 -10.99 -9.68 19.95
CA ILE A 430 -9.90 -9.19 19.10
C ILE A 430 -10.52 -9.13 17.72
N VAL A 431 -10.87 -7.91 17.29
CA VAL A 431 -11.29 -7.65 15.91
C VAL A 431 -10.08 -7.96 15.04
N ALA A 432 -9.91 -9.24 14.79
CA ALA A 432 -9.00 -9.72 13.79
C ALA A 432 -9.61 -9.34 12.44
N SER A 433 -9.37 -8.09 12.02
CA SER A 433 -9.64 -7.70 10.65
C SER A 433 -8.98 -8.75 9.76
N LYS A 434 -9.79 -9.43 8.95
CA LYS A 434 -9.28 -10.43 8.01
C LYS A 434 -8.10 -9.83 7.26
N PHE A 435 -6.96 -10.51 7.29
CA PHE A 435 -5.82 -10.09 6.50
C PHE A 435 -6.22 -10.14 5.03
N ASP A 436 -6.17 -9.02 4.36
CA ASP A 436 -6.34 -8.99 2.91
C ASP A 436 -5.06 -9.51 2.25
N LEU A 437 -5.10 -10.78 1.89
CA LEU A 437 -3.96 -11.47 1.28
C LEU A 437 -3.67 -10.98 -0.14
N THR A 438 -4.60 -10.28 -0.77
CA THR A 438 -4.39 -9.74 -2.12
C THR A 438 -3.34 -8.65 -2.10
N THR A 439 -3.23 -7.90 -1.01
CA THR A 439 -2.20 -6.89 -0.77
C THR A 439 -0.78 -7.47 -0.82
N TYR A 440 -0.61 -8.75 -0.46
CA TYR A 440 0.69 -9.40 -0.36
C TYR A 440 1.03 -10.29 -1.57
N THR A 441 0.14 -10.42 -2.56
CA THR A 441 0.34 -11.35 -3.70
C THR A 441 0.38 -10.67 -5.07
N SER A 442 0.56 -9.35 -5.12
CA SER A 442 0.62 -8.58 -6.37
C SER A 442 2.05 -8.54 -6.91
N PHE A 443 2.36 -9.37 -7.91
CA PHE A 443 3.67 -9.41 -8.54
C PHE A 443 3.63 -8.75 -9.92
N TYR A 444 4.62 -7.90 -10.22
CA TYR A 444 4.87 -7.31 -11.54
C TYR A 444 6.32 -7.52 -11.91
N LEU A 445 6.54 -8.08 -13.07
CA LEU A 445 7.87 -8.27 -13.63
C LEU A 445 8.14 -7.22 -14.70
N THR A 446 9.34 -6.67 -14.71
CA THR A 446 9.83 -5.79 -15.77
C THR A 446 10.73 -6.57 -16.71
N LEU A 447 10.54 -6.40 -18.03
CA LEU A 447 11.42 -6.96 -19.04
C LEU A 447 12.31 -5.87 -19.59
N ASP A 448 13.59 -6.17 -19.75
CA ASP A 448 14.53 -5.32 -20.48
C ASP A 448 14.32 -5.53 -21.99
N SER A 449 13.75 -4.52 -22.66
CA SER A 449 13.53 -4.53 -24.11
C SER A 449 14.82 -4.35 -24.93
N GLY A 450 15.99 -4.40 -24.32
CA GLY A 450 17.33 -4.14 -24.84
C GLY A 450 17.59 -4.44 -26.32
N THR A 451 16.99 -3.62 -27.18
CA THR A 451 17.02 -3.72 -28.65
C THR A 451 18.19 -2.93 -29.25
N SER A 452 19.36 -3.01 -28.65
CA SER A 452 20.52 -2.41 -29.30
C SER A 452 20.88 -3.21 -30.54
N PRO A 453 20.87 -2.59 -31.74
CA PRO A 453 21.23 -3.29 -32.95
C PRO A 453 22.68 -3.79 -32.85
N VAL A 454 22.90 -5.01 -33.32
CA VAL A 454 24.24 -5.57 -33.40
C VAL A 454 25.01 -4.78 -34.47
N ASN A 455 25.74 -3.75 -34.04
CA ASN A 455 26.52 -2.92 -34.94
C ASN A 455 27.53 -3.80 -35.69
N GLN A 456 27.38 -3.86 -36.99
CA GLN A 456 28.44 -4.32 -37.87
C GLN A 456 29.54 -3.24 -37.83
N SER A 457 30.60 -3.47 -37.09
CA SER A 457 31.82 -2.69 -37.32
C SER A 457 32.25 -2.97 -38.78
N LYS A 458 32.13 -1.95 -39.62
CA LYS A 458 32.69 -1.93 -41.00
C LYS A 458 34.25 -1.98 -40.90
N SER A 459 34.78 -3.02 -40.28
CA SER A 459 36.22 -3.26 -40.24
C SER A 459 36.63 -3.72 -41.61
N LEU A 460 37.56 -3.01 -42.25
CA LEU A 460 38.20 -3.39 -43.52
C LEU A 460 38.70 -4.86 -43.50
N ILE A 461 39.08 -5.38 -42.34
CA ILE A 461 39.49 -6.77 -42.14
C ILE A 461 38.35 -7.76 -42.45
N ASN A 462 37.10 -7.41 -42.14
CA ASN A 462 35.94 -8.27 -42.43
C ASN A 462 35.66 -8.40 -43.93
N LEU A 463 36.02 -7.41 -44.74
CA LEU A 463 35.88 -7.43 -46.19
C LEU A 463 36.85 -8.40 -46.87
N LEU A 464 37.99 -8.66 -46.26
CA LEU A 464 39.04 -9.55 -46.80
C LEU A 464 38.86 -11.04 -46.43
N LEU A 465 37.90 -11.37 -45.57
CA LEU A 465 37.68 -12.75 -45.13
C LEU A 465 36.76 -13.52 -46.10
N PRO A 466 37.02 -14.83 -46.30
CA PRO A 466 36.11 -15.71 -47.06
C PRO A 466 34.69 -15.68 -46.50
N HIS A 467 33.72 -15.80 -47.39
CA HIS A 467 32.26 -15.75 -47.05
C HIS A 467 31.87 -16.72 -45.92
N SER A 468 32.43 -17.92 -45.90
CA SER A 468 32.17 -18.93 -44.87
C SER A 468 32.61 -18.47 -43.47
N ILE A 469 33.79 -17.80 -43.38
CA ILE A 469 34.35 -17.31 -42.11
C ILE A 469 33.52 -16.09 -41.62
N ARG A 470 33.11 -15.23 -42.51
CA ARG A 470 32.22 -14.08 -42.16
C ARG A 470 30.87 -14.56 -41.58
N ARG A 471 30.25 -15.56 -42.22
CA ARG A 471 28.99 -16.18 -41.77
C ARG A 471 29.16 -16.77 -40.35
N GLN A 472 30.23 -17.50 -40.12
CA GLN A 472 30.48 -18.13 -38.84
C GLN A 472 30.74 -17.12 -37.72
N ARG A 473 31.47 -16.03 -38.00
CA ARG A 473 31.70 -14.93 -37.07
C ARG A 473 30.42 -14.21 -36.72
N LEU A 474 29.57 -13.88 -37.71
CA LEU A 474 28.31 -13.20 -37.53
C LEU A 474 27.31 -14.05 -36.74
N SER A 475 27.15 -15.33 -37.11
CA SER A 475 26.35 -16.29 -36.35
C SER A 475 26.78 -16.37 -34.88
N ARG A 476 28.09 -16.45 -34.63
CA ARG A 476 28.62 -16.44 -33.23
C ARG A 476 28.31 -15.14 -32.50
N LYS A 477 28.44 -13.99 -33.19
CA LYS A 477 28.14 -12.67 -32.59
C LYS A 477 26.67 -12.53 -32.25
N LEU A 478 25.75 -12.97 -33.12
CA LEU A 478 24.33 -12.99 -32.88
C LEU A 478 23.95 -13.91 -31.70
N LYS A 479 24.50 -15.14 -31.66
CA LYS A 479 24.25 -16.07 -30.56
C LYS A 479 24.70 -15.52 -29.20
N ASN A 480 25.86 -14.86 -29.16
CA ASN A 480 26.34 -14.22 -27.93
C ASN A 480 25.44 -13.06 -27.52
N HIS A 481 25.11 -12.17 -28.45
CA HIS A 481 24.24 -11.01 -28.17
C HIS A 481 22.86 -11.41 -27.62
N TYR A 482 22.19 -12.33 -28.32
CA TYR A 482 20.88 -12.81 -27.86
C TYR A 482 20.97 -13.68 -26.61
N GLY A 483 22.06 -14.41 -26.44
CA GLY A 483 22.37 -15.14 -25.21
C GLY A 483 22.48 -14.21 -24.01
N GLU A 484 23.12 -13.05 -24.16
CA GLU A 484 23.23 -12.03 -23.09
C GLU A 484 21.87 -11.38 -22.76
N ILE A 485 21.03 -11.11 -23.76
CA ILE A 485 19.68 -10.57 -23.56
C ILE A 485 18.82 -11.55 -22.75
N ILE A 486 18.85 -12.84 -23.12
CA ILE A 486 18.10 -13.89 -22.44
C ILE A 486 18.57 -14.03 -20.98
N VAL A 487 19.90 -14.04 -20.73
CA VAL A 487 20.44 -14.15 -19.37
C VAL A 487 20.08 -12.95 -18.51
N ARG A 488 20.16 -11.72 -19.05
CA ARG A 488 19.76 -10.51 -18.31
C ARG A 488 18.29 -10.56 -17.91
N ASN A 489 17.41 -10.90 -18.85
CA ASN A 489 15.99 -11.01 -18.55
C ASN A 489 15.69 -12.15 -17.57
N ALA A 490 16.35 -13.29 -17.66
CA ALA A 490 16.24 -14.36 -16.67
C ALA A 490 16.59 -13.87 -15.27
N SER A 491 17.73 -13.20 -15.15
CA SER A 491 18.20 -12.67 -13.87
C SER A 491 17.25 -11.61 -13.30
N SER A 492 16.70 -10.73 -14.15
CA SER A 492 15.71 -9.73 -13.74
C SER A 492 14.44 -10.38 -13.25
N ILE A 493 13.89 -11.35 -13.98
CA ILE A 493 12.66 -12.08 -13.58
C ILE A 493 12.86 -12.80 -12.25
N ILE A 494 13.97 -13.52 -12.09
CA ILE A 494 14.28 -14.24 -10.84
C ILE A 494 14.40 -13.26 -9.68
N TYR A 495 15.18 -12.20 -9.85
CA TYR A 495 15.37 -11.18 -8.83
C TYR A 495 14.04 -10.54 -8.41
N ASP A 496 13.24 -10.08 -9.37
CA ASP A 496 11.97 -9.43 -9.12
C ASP A 496 10.99 -10.35 -8.34
N LEU A 497 10.87 -11.62 -8.75
CA LEU A 497 9.99 -12.57 -8.07
C LEU A 497 10.48 -12.90 -6.65
N GLN A 498 11.78 -13.18 -6.50
CA GLN A 498 12.35 -13.52 -5.20
C GLN A 498 12.25 -12.36 -4.21
N TYR A 499 12.59 -11.15 -4.67
CA TYR A 499 12.52 -9.94 -3.88
C TYR A 499 11.08 -9.69 -3.40
N LYS A 500 10.11 -9.74 -4.30
CA LYS A 500 8.70 -9.49 -3.98
C LYS A 500 8.10 -10.51 -2.99
N ILE A 501 8.39 -11.78 -3.18
CA ILE A 501 7.95 -12.82 -2.23
C ILE A 501 8.52 -12.56 -0.84
N GLN A 502 9.82 -12.24 -0.74
CA GLN A 502 10.49 -12.01 0.53
C GLN A 502 9.95 -10.78 1.24
N GLU A 503 9.75 -9.72 0.49
CA GLU A 503 9.22 -8.46 1.01
C GLU A 503 7.79 -8.60 1.49
N SER A 504 6.91 -9.18 0.67
CA SER A 504 5.51 -9.43 1.04
C SER A 504 5.38 -10.28 2.29
N PHE A 505 6.24 -11.27 2.43
CA PHE A 505 6.27 -12.12 3.62
C PHE A 505 6.75 -11.37 4.86
N ARG A 506 7.82 -10.56 4.74
CA ARG A 506 8.33 -9.72 5.83
C ARG A 506 7.27 -8.75 6.32
N LYS A 507 6.56 -8.10 5.40
CA LYS A 507 5.50 -7.15 5.67
C LYS A 507 4.32 -7.79 6.42
N PHE A 508 3.84 -8.92 5.92
CA PHE A 508 2.78 -9.67 6.58
C PHE A 508 3.16 -10.01 8.04
N ASN A 509 4.41 -10.44 8.24
CA ASN A 509 4.93 -10.72 9.59
C ASN A 509 4.99 -9.48 10.48
N TYR A 510 5.38 -8.34 9.93
CA TYR A 510 5.45 -7.07 10.66
C TYR A 510 4.04 -6.64 11.11
N ASP A 511 3.07 -6.64 10.22
CA ASP A 511 1.68 -6.26 10.52
C ASP A 511 1.04 -7.17 11.57
N LEU A 512 1.29 -8.48 11.46
CA LEU A 512 0.84 -9.45 12.47
C LEU A 512 1.48 -9.19 13.85
N ASN A 513 2.78 -8.86 13.86
CA ASN A 513 3.53 -8.64 15.10
C ASN A 513 3.04 -7.39 15.83
N ASN A 514 2.86 -6.29 15.11
CA ASN A 514 2.47 -5.02 15.73
C ASN A 514 1.07 -5.10 16.34
N ARG A 515 0.11 -5.69 15.63
CA ARG A 515 -1.27 -5.83 16.15
C ARG A 515 -1.36 -6.61 17.45
N THR A 516 -0.50 -7.62 17.61
CA THR A 516 -0.50 -8.44 18.84
C THR A 516 0.28 -7.80 19.98
N LYS A 517 1.39 -7.12 19.67
CA LYS A 517 2.31 -6.56 20.67
C LYS A 517 1.65 -5.46 21.49
N GLU A 518 1.07 -4.47 20.85
CA GLU A 518 0.43 -3.31 21.51
C GLU A 518 -0.68 -3.72 22.49
N LEU A 519 -1.51 -4.67 22.07
CA LEU A 519 -2.58 -5.19 22.92
C LEU A 519 -2.01 -5.92 24.15
N LEU A 520 -1.03 -6.80 23.95
CA LEU A 520 -0.43 -7.57 25.04
C LEU A 520 0.30 -6.67 26.05
N GLU A 521 1.08 -5.69 25.58
CA GLU A 521 1.77 -4.72 26.42
C GLU A 521 0.79 -3.90 27.27
N SER A 522 -0.35 -3.50 26.69
CA SER A 522 -1.40 -2.78 27.42
C SER A 522 -2.02 -3.65 28.52
N ILE A 523 -2.30 -4.91 28.24
CA ILE A 523 -2.87 -5.87 29.21
C ILE A 523 -1.88 -6.15 30.36
N GLU A 524 -0.63 -6.46 30.02
CA GLU A 524 0.43 -6.71 31.01
C GLU A 524 0.62 -5.50 31.95
N LYS A 525 0.64 -4.30 31.37
CA LYS A 525 0.76 -3.05 32.12
C LYS A 525 -0.39 -2.87 33.11
N ILE A 526 -1.65 -3.05 32.65
CA ILE A 526 -2.84 -2.91 33.53
C ILE A 526 -2.75 -3.88 34.71
N ILE A 527 -2.38 -5.13 34.47
CA ILE A 527 -2.26 -6.14 35.55
C ILE A 527 -1.13 -5.77 36.52
N ALA A 528 0.03 -5.41 35.99
CA ALA A 528 1.21 -5.04 36.81
C ALA A 528 0.92 -3.81 37.67
N ASP A 529 0.36 -2.75 37.10
CA ASP A 529 0.00 -1.52 37.82
C ASP A 529 -1.05 -1.81 38.88
N THR A 530 -2.04 -2.67 38.61
CA THR A 530 -3.06 -3.06 39.60
C THR A 530 -2.46 -3.85 40.76
N ILE A 531 -1.55 -4.80 40.50
CA ILE A 531 -0.84 -5.53 41.58
C ILE A 531 -0.02 -4.57 42.43
N GLN A 532 0.69 -3.64 41.79
CA GLN A 532 1.50 -2.64 42.51
C GLN A 532 0.64 -1.74 43.39
N ALA A 533 -0.50 -1.26 42.87
CA ALA A 533 -1.43 -0.43 43.61
C ALA A 533 -1.98 -1.20 44.85
N LYS A 534 -2.41 -2.46 44.65
CA LYS A 534 -2.91 -3.31 45.75
C LYS A 534 -1.91 -3.63 46.82
N ASN A 535 -0.64 -3.76 46.47
CA ASN A 535 0.44 -4.01 47.44
C ASN A 535 0.86 -2.75 48.21
N LYS A 536 0.64 -1.55 47.66
CA LYS A 536 1.02 -0.28 48.30
C LYS A 536 0.00 0.20 49.34
N ALA A 537 -1.28 0.12 49.06
CA ALA A 537 -2.30 0.66 49.94
C ALA A 537 -3.69 0.07 49.63
N ALA A 538 -4.14 -0.87 50.45
CA ALA A 538 -5.44 -1.53 50.27
C ALA A 538 -6.64 -0.55 50.35
N TYR A 539 -6.52 0.57 51.08
CA TYR A 539 -7.60 1.56 51.20
C TYR A 539 -7.78 2.45 49.96
N LEU A 540 -6.76 2.54 49.08
CA LEU A 540 -6.88 3.31 47.83
C LEU A 540 -7.59 2.52 46.72
N ILE A 541 -7.79 1.22 46.88
CA ILE A 541 -8.39 0.35 45.87
C ILE A 541 -9.89 0.62 45.71
N ASP A 542 -10.59 0.87 46.81
CA ASP A 542 -12.01 1.17 46.79
C ASP A 542 -12.28 2.49 46.05
N ASP A 543 -11.38 3.47 46.25
CA ASP A 543 -11.45 4.76 45.53
C ASP A 543 -11.13 4.55 44.05
N GLU A 544 -10.07 3.82 43.69
CA GLU A 544 -9.69 3.52 42.32
C GLU A 544 -10.76 2.67 41.61
N MET A 545 -11.36 1.71 42.29
CA MET A 545 -12.48 0.91 41.77
C MET A 545 -13.71 1.80 41.48
N SER A 546 -14.02 2.71 42.41
CA SER A 546 -15.13 3.64 42.22
C SER A 546 -14.87 4.57 41.04
N GLU A 547 -13.63 5.08 40.91
CA GLU A 547 -13.21 5.90 39.78
C GLU A 547 -13.32 5.16 38.44
N VAL A 548 -12.78 3.94 38.33
CA VAL A 548 -12.84 3.14 37.11
C VAL A 548 -14.29 2.79 36.74
N LYS A 549 -15.12 2.46 37.73
CA LYS A 549 -16.53 2.20 37.51
C LYS A 549 -17.24 3.43 36.96
N GLN A 550 -16.95 4.61 37.49
CA GLN A 550 -17.48 5.87 36.96
C GLN A 550 -16.96 6.16 35.55
N LYS A 551 -15.68 5.84 35.26
CA LYS A 551 -15.10 5.94 33.89
C LYS A 551 -15.82 5.02 32.90
N VAL A 552 -16.13 3.77 33.29
CA VAL A 552 -16.90 2.84 32.46
C VAL A 552 -18.33 3.37 32.18
N GLU A 553 -19.03 3.79 33.22
CA GLU A 553 -20.38 4.37 33.07
C GLU A 553 -20.37 5.62 32.20
N THR A 554 -19.34 6.45 32.33
CA THR A 554 -19.17 7.66 31.52
C THR A 554 -18.90 7.28 30.07
N LEU A 555 -18.03 6.29 29.83
CA LEU A 555 -17.76 5.80 28.47
C LEU A 555 -19.02 5.23 27.83
N GLU A 556 -19.82 4.44 28.55
CA GLU A 556 -21.08 3.88 28.02
C GLU A 556 -22.08 4.98 27.58
N ARG A 557 -22.13 6.11 28.28
CA ARG A 557 -22.93 7.28 27.87
C ARG A 557 -22.42 7.95 26.60
N LEU A 558 -21.13 7.79 26.29
CA LEU A 558 -20.53 8.33 25.06
C LEU A 558 -20.86 7.50 23.83
N LYS A 559 -21.40 6.28 23.99
CA LYS A 559 -21.71 5.38 22.89
C LYS A 559 -22.50 6.12 21.80
N PHE A 560 -21.95 6.09 20.60
CA PHE A 560 -22.55 6.77 19.47
C PHE A 560 -23.61 5.88 18.82
N SER A 561 -24.87 6.23 18.97
CA SER A 561 -26.01 5.54 18.33
C SER A 561 -26.23 5.99 16.88
N GLY A 562 -25.16 6.40 16.20
CA GLY A 562 -25.18 6.72 14.80
C GLY A 562 -25.32 5.44 13.98
N GLY A 563 -26.54 5.09 13.61
CA GLY A 563 -26.83 4.01 12.69
C GLY A 563 -26.04 4.23 11.40
N VAL A 564 -25.33 3.18 10.98
CA VAL A 564 -24.94 3.02 9.58
C VAL A 564 -26.27 2.96 8.83
N ALA A 565 -26.69 4.08 8.23
CA ALA A 565 -27.73 4.03 7.22
C ALA A 565 -27.19 3.16 6.09
N SER A 566 -27.78 2.00 5.94
CA SER A 566 -27.59 0.98 4.92
C SER A 566 -27.67 1.57 3.51
#